data_525bb6199029e6c99fa1a06d4639bf0b
#
_entry.id   525bb6199029e6c99fa1a06d4639bf0b
#
_cell.length_a   1.000
_cell.length_b   1.000
_cell.length_c   1.000
_cell.angle_alpha   90.00
_cell.angle_beta   90.00
_cell.angle_gamma   90.00
#
_symmetry.space_group_name_H-M   'P 1'
#
loop_
_entity.id
_entity.type
_entity.pdbx_description
1 polymer ?
#
loop_
_entity_poly.entity_id
_entity_poly.type
_entity_poly.pdbx_seq_one_letter_code
_entity_poly.pdbx_strand_id
1 'polypeptide(L)'
;MRLLGRQRIYTDADTINKNNVVDVLQKAYVKHRQNVLEIQYLIDYEHGEQPLQRAKKVRPDIDIQVNSSLPNYIKKFKKGYNWGNPILLVQRGNKEIHNTDENTDDLGISGLNEMLKNGEDISFKDQRMAEFIEICGIGHRMIEPKSFPKE
;
A
#
# COMPACT_ATOMS: atom_id res chain seq x y z
N MET A 1 -3.34 10.95 21.65
CA MET A 1 -4.40 10.08 21.06
C MET A 1 -4.01 8.63 21.38
N ARG A 2 -4.93 7.79 21.85
CA ARG A 2 -4.66 6.37 22.05
C ARG A 2 -4.96 5.66 20.73
N LEU A 3 -3.95 5.08 20.09
CA LEU A 3 -4.15 4.25 18.91
C LEU A 3 -4.82 2.95 19.35
N LEU A 4 -6.02 2.69 18.85
CA LEU A 4 -6.79 1.48 19.14
C LEU A 4 -6.34 0.30 18.25
N GLY A 5 -5.47 0.57 17.29
CA GLY A 5 -5.12 -0.36 16.24
C GLY A 5 -6.21 -0.44 15.18
N ARG A 6 -5.84 -0.98 14.03
CA ARG A 6 -6.74 -1.08 12.89
C ARG A 6 -7.91 -2.01 13.19
N GLN A 7 -9.12 -1.49 13.06
CA GLN A 7 -10.33 -2.26 13.27
C GLN A 7 -10.74 -3.01 12.00
N ARG A 8 -11.02 -4.29 12.14
CA ARG A 8 -11.63 -5.06 11.07
C ARG A 8 -13.10 -4.71 10.95
N ILE A 9 -13.57 -4.67 9.72
CA ILE A 9 -14.98 -4.38 9.40
C ILE A 9 -15.61 -5.73 9.06
N TYR A 10 -16.62 -6.09 9.84
CA TYR A 10 -17.40 -7.31 9.64
C TYR A 10 -18.82 -6.91 9.25
N THR A 11 -19.43 -7.71 8.40
CA THR A 11 -20.84 -7.59 8.06
C THR A 11 -21.57 -8.87 8.48
N ASP A 12 -22.78 -8.72 8.97
CA ASP A 12 -23.66 -9.83 9.33
C ASP A 12 -24.40 -10.40 8.10
N ALA A 13 -24.21 -9.78 6.93
CA ALA A 13 -24.84 -10.21 5.70
C ALA A 13 -24.00 -11.32 5.04
N ASP A 14 -24.59 -12.48 4.80
CA ASP A 14 -23.97 -13.60 4.10
C ASP A 14 -23.63 -13.23 2.64
N THR A 15 -24.47 -12.42 2.03
CA THR A 15 -24.28 -11.94 0.66
C THR A 15 -24.61 -10.45 0.56
N ILE A 16 -23.81 -9.71 -0.23
CA ILE A 16 -24.06 -8.29 -0.50
C ILE A 16 -24.88 -8.17 -1.77
N ASN A 17 -26.09 -7.66 -1.63
CA ASN A 17 -27.06 -7.49 -2.71
C ASN A 17 -27.42 -6.00 -2.86
N LYS A 18 -28.08 -5.66 -3.97
CA LYS A 18 -28.56 -4.28 -4.24
C LYS A 18 -29.41 -3.71 -3.11
N ASN A 19 -30.11 -4.57 -2.35
CA ASN A 19 -31.04 -4.14 -1.30
C ASN A 19 -30.34 -3.84 0.03
N ASN A 20 -29.20 -4.46 0.32
CA ASN A 20 -28.50 -4.32 1.61
C ASN A 20 -27.15 -3.59 1.52
N VAL A 21 -26.65 -3.32 0.31
CA VAL A 21 -25.35 -2.70 0.08
C VAL A 21 -25.21 -1.36 0.79
N VAL A 22 -26.25 -0.55 0.83
CA VAL A 22 -26.22 0.79 1.45
C VAL A 22 -26.05 0.67 2.95
N ASP A 23 -26.80 -0.21 3.60
CA ASP A 23 -26.71 -0.44 5.05
C ASP A 23 -25.35 -1.01 5.46
N VAL A 24 -24.84 -1.96 4.68
CA VAL A 24 -23.50 -2.53 4.88
C VAL A 24 -22.44 -1.45 4.75
N LEU A 25 -22.51 -0.61 3.71
CA LEU A 25 -21.56 0.49 3.52
C LEU A 25 -21.63 1.54 4.61
N GLN A 26 -22.81 1.91 5.10
CA GLN A 26 -22.97 2.86 6.19
C GLN A 26 -22.31 2.35 7.48
N LYS A 27 -22.56 1.09 7.84
CA LYS A 27 -21.92 0.45 9.00
C LYS A 27 -20.40 0.39 8.86
N ALA A 28 -19.91 0.06 7.66
CA ALA A 28 -18.49 0.00 7.36
C ALA A 28 -17.82 1.38 7.42
N TYR A 29 -18.51 2.43 6.96
CA TYR A 29 -18.00 3.78 6.88
C TYR A 29 -17.62 4.37 8.24
N VAL A 30 -18.41 4.09 9.28
CA VAL A 30 -18.11 4.56 10.65
C VAL A 30 -16.76 4.06 11.13
N LYS A 31 -16.49 2.76 10.97
CA LYS A 31 -15.20 2.16 11.34
C LYS A 31 -14.08 2.60 10.40
N HIS A 32 -14.40 2.75 9.13
CA HIS A 32 -13.45 3.25 8.14
C HIS A 32 -12.93 4.65 8.50
N ARG A 33 -13.80 5.57 8.89
CA ARG A 33 -13.38 6.91 9.35
C ARG A 33 -12.37 6.85 10.49
N GLN A 34 -12.56 5.95 11.45
CA GLN A 34 -11.61 5.78 12.55
C GLN A 34 -10.25 5.27 12.04
N ASN A 35 -10.28 4.28 11.14
CA ASN A 35 -9.05 3.77 10.53
C ASN A 35 -8.31 4.86 9.71
N VAL A 36 -9.04 5.73 9.03
CA VAL A 36 -8.46 6.87 8.29
C VAL A 36 -7.75 7.84 9.23
N LEU A 37 -8.33 8.17 10.38
CA LEU A 37 -7.68 9.04 11.36
C LEU A 37 -6.38 8.43 11.92
N GLU A 38 -6.37 7.13 12.15
CA GLU A 38 -5.16 6.43 12.58
C GLU A 38 -4.09 6.41 11.48
N ILE A 39 -4.48 6.17 10.24
CA ILE A 39 -3.58 6.21 9.08
C ILE A 39 -2.97 7.62 8.94
N GLN A 40 -3.79 8.66 9.01
CA GLN A 40 -3.31 10.03 8.94
C GLN A 40 -2.30 10.34 10.05
N TYR A 41 -2.60 9.92 11.28
CA TYR A 41 -1.68 10.09 12.41
C TYR A 41 -0.33 9.39 12.17
N LEU A 42 -0.32 8.19 11.57
CA LEU A 42 0.92 7.46 11.27
C LEU A 42 1.74 8.14 10.17
N ILE A 43 1.06 8.71 9.17
CA ILE A 43 1.70 9.49 8.10
C ILE A 43 2.33 10.76 8.68
N ASP A 44 1.58 11.50 9.49
CA ASP A 44 2.07 12.74 10.13
C ASP A 44 3.27 12.42 11.05
N TYR A 45 3.19 11.32 11.79
CA TYR A 45 4.28 10.84 12.64
C TYR A 45 5.55 10.51 11.85
N GLU A 46 5.41 9.89 10.67
CA GLU A 46 6.53 9.59 9.78
C GLU A 46 7.14 10.87 9.21
N HIS A 47 6.33 11.87 8.90
CA HIS A 47 6.80 13.18 8.44
C HIS A 47 7.45 14.03 9.53
N GLY A 48 7.45 13.56 10.78
CA GLY A 48 8.09 14.24 11.90
C GLY A 48 7.14 15.07 12.75
N GLU A 49 5.84 15.04 12.48
CA GLU A 49 4.82 15.65 13.32
C GLU A 49 4.50 14.77 14.53
N GLN A 50 5.52 14.50 15.33
CA GLN A 50 5.39 13.64 16.50
C GLN A 50 4.80 14.44 17.66
N PRO A 51 3.76 13.95 18.35
CA PRO A 51 3.19 14.63 19.51
C PRO A 51 4.13 14.49 20.71
N LEU A 52 5.08 15.39 20.80
CA LEU A 52 6.00 15.48 21.95
C LEU A 52 5.33 16.29 23.07
N GLN A 53 4.33 15.69 23.72
CA GLN A 53 3.75 16.29 24.91
C GLN A 53 4.56 15.90 26.15
N ARG A 54 5.49 16.76 26.51
CA ARG A 54 6.21 16.64 27.76
C ARG A 54 5.87 17.84 28.64
N ALA A 55 4.96 17.66 29.57
CA ALA A 55 4.77 18.65 30.63
C ALA A 55 5.99 18.67 31.55
N LYS A 56 6.88 19.63 31.34
CA LYS A 56 8.00 19.85 32.23
C LYS A 56 7.54 20.61 33.47
N LYS A 57 7.58 19.96 34.64
CA LYS A 57 7.29 20.60 35.91
C LYS A 57 8.44 21.50 36.40
N VAL A 58 9.64 21.23 35.94
CA VAL A 58 10.88 21.96 36.32
C VAL A 58 11.40 22.66 35.07
N ARG A 59 11.55 23.97 35.11
CA ARG A 59 11.96 24.85 34.00
C ARG A 59 11.01 24.77 32.79
N PRO A 60 9.80 25.29 32.90
CA PRO A 60 8.84 25.33 31.82
C PRO A 60 9.28 26.26 30.67
N ASP A 61 10.20 27.14 30.91
CA ASP A 61 10.83 28.09 29.97
C ASP A 61 11.78 27.42 28.96
N ILE A 62 12.24 26.21 29.26
CA ILE A 62 13.13 25.46 28.38
C ILE A 62 12.36 24.30 27.76
N ASP A 63 11.68 24.55 26.65
CA ASP A 63 10.94 23.53 25.88
C ASP A 63 11.66 23.27 24.56
N ILE A 64 12.75 22.52 24.63
CA ILE A 64 13.43 22.03 23.42
C ILE A 64 12.80 20.71 23.04
N GLN A 65 12.04 20.73 21.97
CA GLN A 65 11.42 19.53 21.36
C GLN A 65 12.24 19.15 20.12
N VAL A 66 12.80 17.96 20.14
CA VAL A 66 13.54 17.42 18.99
C VAL A 66 12.76 16.26 18.42
N ASN A 67 12.23 16.45 17.22
CA ASN A 67 11.61 15.40 16.46
C ASN A 67 12.67 14.56 15.75
N SER A 68 12.54 13.25 15.83
CA SER A 68 13.45 12.32 15.18
C SER A 68 12.84 11.83 13.87
N SER A 69 13.61 11.90 12.77
CA SER A 69 13.21 11.28 11.50
C SER A 69 13.55 9.78 11.41
N LEU A 70 13.74 9.13 12.57
CA LEU A 70 14.05 7.70 12.64
C LEU A 70 13.02 6.82 11.92
N PRO A 71 11.70 7.06 12.03
CA PRO A 71 10.70 6.29 11.29
C PRO A 71 10.92 6.35 9.77
N ASN A 72 11.21 7.54 9.24
CA ASN A 72 11.52 7.73 7.81
C ASN A 72 12.79 6.97 7.40
N TYR A 73 13.81 7.00 8.25
CA TYR A 73 15.05 6.26 8.00
C TYR A 73 14.80 4.75 7.94
N ILE A 74 14.07 4.20 8.91
CA ILE A 74 13.72 2.77 8.95
C ILE A 74 12.90 2.38 7.71
N LYS A 75 11.92 3.19 7.35
CA LYS A 75 11.10 2.99 6.13
C LYS A 75 11.97 2.91 4.87
N LYS A 76 12.88 3.89 4.70
CA LYS A 76 13.77 3.93 3.54
C LYS A 76 14.70 2.72 3.47
N PHE A 77 15.25 2.32 4.62
CA PHE A 77 16.10 1.13 4.70
C PHE A 77 15.35 -0.14 4.30
N LYS A 78 14.17 -0.38 4.90
CA LYS A 78 13.33 -1.54 4.61
C LYS A 78 12.87 -1.55 3.15
N LYS A 79 12.45 -0.40 2.62
CA LYS A 79 12.09 -0.27 1.21
C LYS A 79 13.25 -0.65 0.29
N GLY A 80 14.45 -0.13 0.54
CA GLY A 80 15.63 -0.45 -0.27
C GLY A 80 16.00 -1.93 -0.21
N TYR A 81 15.90 -2.54 0.97
CA TYR A 81 16.23 -3.94 1.15
C TYR A 81 15.20 -4.89 0.51
N ASN A 82 13.92 -4.66 0.74
CA ASN A 82 12.85 -5.58 0.30
C ASN A 82 12.38 -5.32 -1.14
N TRP A 83 12.43 -4.07 -1.60
CA TRP A 83 11.82 -3.63 -2.86
C TRP A 83 12.82 -2.91 -3.79
N GLY A 84 14.11 -3.00 -3.48
CA GLY A 84 15.17 -2.38 -4.30
C GLY A 84 15.31 -3.02 -5.67
N ASN A 85 14.99 -4.31 -5.78
CA ASN A 85 14.97 -5.04 -7.03
C ASN A 85 13.54 -5.22 -7.55
N PRO A 86 13.30 -5.12 -8.85
CA PRO A 86 12.00 -5.37 -9.44
C PRO A 86 11.58 -6.83 -9.24
N ILE A 87 10.29 -7.04 -8.97
CA ILE A 87 9.71 -8.37 -8.89
C ILE A 87 9.55 -8.92 -10.31
N LEU A 88 10.17 -10.06 -10.57
CA LEU A 88 10.04 -10.76 -11.83
C LEU A 88 9.13 -11.97 -11.69
N LEU A 89 8.23 -12.13 -12.64
CA LEU A 89 7.39 -13.31 -12.73
C LEU A 89 8.19 -14.44 -13.35
N VAL A 90 8.16 -15.62 -12.72
CA VAL A 90 8.82 -16.82 -13.21
C VAL A 90 7.82 -17.96 -13.32
N GLN A 91 7.88 -18.69 -14.41
CA GLN A 91 7.07 -19.87 -14.61
C GLN A 91 7.76 -21.09 -13.97
N ARG A 92 7.06 -21.74 -13.04
CA ARG A 92 7.48 -23.07 -12.58
C ARG A 92 6.92 -24.13 -13.53
N GLY A 93 7.77 -24.75 -14.30
CA GLY A 93 7.37 -25.87 -15.16
C GLY A 93 8.58 -26.47 -15.85
N ASN A 94 8.53 -27.79 -16.08
CA ASN A 94 9.64 -28.59 -16.64
C ASN A 94 9.80 -28.48 -18.15
N LYS A 95 9.10 -27.60 -18.82
CA LYS A 95 9.28 -27.42 -20.26
C LYS A 95 9.56 -25.96 -20.53
N GLU A 96 10.78 -25.69 -20.93
CA GLU A 96 11.10 -24.52 -21.72
C GLU A 96 10.23 -24.62 -22.97
N ILE A 97 9.17 -23.82 -23.02
CA ILE A 97 8.45 -23.59 -24.26
C ILE A 97 9.40 -22.70 -25.05
N HIS A 98 10.33 -23.31 -25.75
CA HIS A 98 11.02 -22.67 -26.84
C HIS A 98 9.95 -22.45 -27.92
N ASN A 99 9.36 -21.26 -27.95
CA ASN A 99 8.62 -20.81 -29.09
C ASN A 99 9.62 -20.58 -30.22
N THR A 100 9.84 -21.62 -31.00
CA THR A 100 10.65 -21.57 -32.21
C THR A 100 9.87 -21.05 -33.40
N ASP A 101 8.59 -20.73 -33.23
CA ASP A 101 7.77 -20.20 -34.31
C ASP A 101 7.75 -18.67 -34.25
N GLU A 102 8.50 -18.07 -35.17
CA GLU A 102 8.63 -16.62 -35.36
C GLU A 102 7.33 -15.86 -35.68
N ASN A 103 6.18 -16.51 -35.63
CA ASN A 103 4.87 -15.94 -36.06
C ASN A 103 3.75 -16.01 -35.03
N THR A 104 4.02 -16.36 -33.78
CA THR A 104 2.98 -16.27 -32.76
C THR A 104 3.28 -15.08 -31.85
N ASP A 105 2.33 -14.14 -31.78
CA ASP A 105 2.25 -13.01 -30.81
C ASP A 105 2.15 -13.52 -29.36
N ASP A 106 2.61 -14.71 -29.08
CA ASP A 106 2.60 -15.30 -27.76
C ASP A 106 3.78 -14.77 -26.96
N LEU A 107 3.52 -13.64 -26.37
CA LEU A 107 4.46 -12.91 -25.50
C LEU A 107 4.82 -13.67 -24.24
N GLY A 108 4.91 -14.90 -24.13
CA GLY A 108 5.32 -15.67 -22.94
C GLY A 108 5.57 -14.88 -21.65
N ILE A 109 6.09 -15.47 -20.63
CA ILE A 109 6.37 -14.75 -19.34
C ILE A 109 7.43 -13.65 -19.49
N SER A 110 8.38 -13.80 -20.40
CA SER A 110 9.37 -12.77 -20.72
C SER A 110 8.71 -11.53 -21.29
N GLY A 111 7.81 -11.69 -22.25
CA GLY A 111 7.02 -10.58 -22.81
C GLY A 111 6.08 -9.93 -21.79
N LEU A 112 5.49 -10.73 -20.89
CA LEU A 112 4.69 -10.17 -19.79
C LEU A 112 5.57 -9.33 -18.85
N ASN A 113 6.75 -9.78 -18.45
CA ASN A 113 7.68 -9.01 -17.64
C ASN A 113 8.12 -7.72 -18.34
N GLU A 114 8.35 -7.78 -19.65
CA GLU A 114 8.71 -6.62 -20.47
C GLU A 114 7.56 -5.62 -20.56
N MET A 115 6.34 -6.09 -20.81
CA MET A 115 5.14 -5.26 -20.81
C MET A 115 4.91 -4.59 -19.45
N LEU A 116 5.08 -5.32 -18.37
CA LEU A 116 4.95 -4.81 -17.01
C LEU A 116 6.03 -3.77 -16.69
N LYS A 117 7.24 -3.93 -17.22
CA LYS A 117 8.35 -2.99 -17.04
C LYS A 117 8.16 -1.74 -17.88
N ASN A 118 7.80 -1.87 -19.14
CA ASN A 118 7.78 -0.76 -20.10
C ASN A 118 6.44 -0.01 -20.11
N GLY A 119 5.33 -0.70 -19.83
CA GLY A 119 4.00 -0.10 -19.96
C GLY A 119 3.58 0.77 -18.79
N GLU A 120 3.95 0.41 -17.56
CA GLU A 120 3.30 0.99 -16.37
C GLU A 120 4.27 1.36 -15.24
N ASP A 121 5.56 1.13 -15.40
CA ASP A 121 6.55 1.29 -14.32
C ASP A 121 6.08 0.62 -13.00
N ILE A 122 5.72 -0.65 -13.11
CA ILE A 122 5.18 -1.44 -11.99
C ILE A 122 6.15 -1.44 -10.81
N SER A 123 7.44 -1.46 -11.07
CA SER A 123 8.46 -1.42 -10.02
C SER A 123 8.32 -0.16 -9.14
N PHE A 124 8.08 1.00 -9.75
CA PHE A 124 7.83 2.24 -9.01
C PHE A 124 6.52 2.20 -8.22
N LYS A 125 5.46 1.68 -8.83
CA LYS A 125 4.16 1.51 -8.16
C LYS A 125 4.25 0.55 -6.97
N ASP A 126 5.00 -0.54 -7.11
CA ASP A 126 5.23 -1.51 -6.05
C ASP A 126 6.05 -0.90 -4.90
N GLN A 127 7.09 -0.14 -5.21
CA GLN A 127 7.87 0.59 -4.21
C GLN A 127 7.03 1.63 -3.47
N ARG A 128 6.14 2.33 -4.17
CA ARG A 128 5.24 3.30 -3.55
C ARG A 128 4.20 2.61 -2.65
N MET A 129 3.66 1.47 -3.10
CA MET A 129 2.77 0.66 -2.26
C MET A 129 3.49 0.14 -1.01
N ALA A 130 4.75 -0.28 -1.15
CA ALA A 130 5.59 -0.73 -0.04
C ALA A 130 5.81 0.38 1.00
N GLU A 131 5.97 1.64 0.59
CA GLU A 131 6.04 2.76 1.50
C GLU A 131 4.79 2.89 2.37
N PHE A 132 3.62 2.79 1.78
CA PHE A 132 2.36 2.81 2.53
C PHE A 132 2.23 1.61 3.48
N ILE A 133 2.67 0.43 3.06
CA ILE A 133 2.67 -0.77 3.91
C ILE A 133 3.58 -0.57 5.13
N GLU A 134 4.76 0.01 4.94
CA GLU A 134 5.71 0.24 6.03
C GLU A 134 5.24 1.32 7.01
N ILE A 135 4.54 2.35 6.54
CA ILE A 135 4.01 3.44 7.39
C ILE A 135 2.70 3.00 8.06
N CYS A 136 1.75 2.55 7.26
CA CYS A 136 0.37 2.32 7.68
C CYS A 136 0.06 0.84 7.95
N GLY A 137 0.99 -0.07 7.61
CA GLY A 137 0.81 -1.52 7.70
C GLY A 137 -0.18 -2.08 6.69
N ILE A 138 -0.65 -1.29 5.71
CA ILE A 138 -1.57 -1.72 4.64
C ILE A 138 -1.30 -0.92 3.36
N GLY A 139 -1.39 -1.61 2.24
CA GLY A 139 -1.42 -1.01 0.91
C GLY A 139 -2.52 -1.64 0.08
N HIS A 140 -3.18 -0.86 -0.74
CA HIS A 140 -4.20 -1.32 -1.67
C HIS A 140 -3.77 -1.00 -3.09
N ARG A 141 -4.02 -1.95 -3.98
CA ARG A 141 -3.82 -1.79 -5.42
C ARG A 141 -5.12 -2.12 -6.12
N MET A 142 -5.56 -1.23 -6.97
CA MET A 142 -6.70 -1.47 -7.85
C MET A 142 -6.17 -1.60 -9.29
N ILE A 143 -6.64 -2.64 -9.99
CA ILE A 143 -6.38 -2.85 -11.40
C ILE A 143 -7.69 -2.60 -12.13
N GLU A 144 -7.70 -1.60 -12.97
CA GLU A 144 -8.85 -1.26 -13.80
C GLU A 144 -8.53 -1.60 -15.26
N PRO A 145 -9.34 -2.43 -15.92
CA PRO A 145 -9.16 -2.71 -17.33
C PRO A 145 -9.45 -1.44 -18.13
N LYS A 146 -8.53 -1.05 -18.99
CA LYS A 146 -8.73 0.08 -19.89
C LYS A 146 -9.84 -0.31 -20.89
N SER A 147 -10.98 0.37 -20.81
CA SER A 147 -12.04 0.19 -21.79
C SER A 147 -11.51 0.69 -23.14
N PHE A 148 -11.34 -0.21 -24.08
CA PHE A 148 -11.10 0.21 -25.46
C PHE A 148 -12.34 0.97 -25.95
N PRO A 149 -12.16 2.14 -26.62
CA PRO A 149 -13.28 2.80 -27.25
C PRO A 149 -13.88 1.79 -28.24
N LYS A 150 -15.18 1.55 -28.12
CA LYS A 150 -15.93 0.79 -29.14
C LYS A 150 -15.89 1.64 -30.41
N GLU A 151 -15.25 1.14 -31.45
CA GLU A 151 -15.37 1.66 -32.80
C GLU A 151 -16.80 1.57 -33.26
#